data_e9875b639e23cc3ef27759db46c8c649
#
_entry.id   e9875b639e23cc3ef27759db46c8c649
#
_cell.length_a   1.000
_cell.length_b   1.000
_cell.length_c   1.000
_cell.angle_alpha   90.00
_cell.angle_beta   90.00
_cell.angle_gamma   90.00
#
_symmetry.space_group_name_H-M   'P 1'
#
loop_
_entity.id
_entity.type
_entity.pdbx_description
1 polymer ?
#
loop_
_entity_poly.entity_id
_entity_poly.type
_entity_poly.pdbx_seq_one_letter_code
_entity_poly.pdbx_strand_id
1 'polypeptide(L)'
;MKLRILIFAIVAFCAQSVTAEPLRIKITEGVVEPLPFAAPTFVAEDAGGKEFAQKLTQLVAQDLASTGLFREIPYQAYISSITSFSSPIQFSDWKAINAQALVVGAVSASASGEMVVKFRVYDVFSNAELGSGLKFSGTVDGWRRMGHKVADVIYTRLTGESGYFDSRIVFVSESGRKGARKKRLAIMDQDGANVQFL
;
A
#
# COMPACT_ATOMS: atom_id res chain seq x y z
N MET A 1 -15.66 50.40 -22.86
CA MET A 1 -14.32 49.75 -22.79
C MET A 1 -13.86 49.46 -21.38
N LYS A 2 -13.98 50.39 -20.44
CA LYS A 2 -13.54 50.23 -19.02
C LYS A 2 -14.24 49.07 -18.23
N LEU A 3 -15.56 48.85 -18.46
CA LEU A 3 -16.32 47.81 -17.77
C LEU A 3 -15.93 46.39 -18.21
N ARG A 4 -15.55 46.18 -19.49
CA ARG A 4 -15.08 44.86 -19.98
C ARG A 4 -13.70 44.48 -19.45
N ILE A 5 -12.83 45.47 -19.20
CA ILE A 5 -11.51 45.26 -18.61
C ILE A 5 -11.64 44.90 -17.12
N LEU A 6 -12.60 45.50 -16.42
CA LEU A 6 -12.87 45.20 -15.01
C LEU A 6 -13.36 43.75 -14.80
N ILE A 7 -14.26 43.29 -15.68
CA ILE A 7 -14.78 41.90 -15.62
C ILE A 7 -13.65 40.90 -15.91
N PHE A 8 -12.76 41.19 -16.86
CA PHE A 8 -11.61 40.30 -17.15
C PHE A 8 -10.61 40.24 -16.00
N ALA A 9 -10.39 41.34 -15.30
CA ALA A 9 -9.52 41.38 -14.11
C ALA A 9 -10.10 40.58 -12.93
N ILE A 10 -11.41 40.59 -12.72
CA ILE A 10 -12.08 39.81 -11.66
C ILE A 10 -12.04 38.33 -11.95
N VAL A 11 -12.19 37.88 -13.20
CA VAL A 11 -12.11 36.46 -13.57
C VAL A 11 -10.67 35.94 -13.44
N ALA A 12 -9.66 36.74 -13.76
CA ALA A 12 -8.26 36.35 -13.59
C ALA A 12 -7.82 36.20 -12.12
N PHE A 13 -8.47 36.92 -11.19
CA PHE A 13 -8.15 36.84 -9.76
C PHE A 13 -8.74 35.60 -9.09
N CYS A 14 -9.74 34.93 -9.65
CA CYS A 14 -10.36 33.71 -9.14
C CYS A 14 -9.62 32.42 -9.53
N ALA A 15 -8.60 32.49 -10.40
CA ALA A 15 -7.81 31.33 -10.81
C ALA A 15 -6.63 31.04 -9.85
N GLN A 16 -6.91 30.97 -8.54
CA GLN A 16 -5.92 30.43 -7.60
C GLN A 16 -5.97 28.92 -7.67
N SER A 17 -4.89 28.31 -8.16
CA SER A 17 -4.70 26.88 -8.11
C SER A 17 -4.65 26.44 -6.65
N VAL A 18 -5.72 25.78 -6.18
CA VAL A 18 -5.69 25.07 -4.90
C VAL A 18 -4.73 23.91 -5.07
N THR A 19 -3.50 24.07 -4.64
CA THR A 19 -2.56 22.96 -4.48
C THR A 19 -3.00 22.18 -3.25
N ALA A 20 -3.56 20.99 -3.44
CA ALA A 20 -3.77 20.06 -2.34
C ALA A 20 -2.41 19.72 -1.73
N GLU A 21 -2.22 20.01 -0.44
CA GLU A 21 -1.03 19.55 0.26
C GLU A 21 -1.01 18.01 0.27
N PRO A 22 0.15 17.39 -0.02
CA PRO A 22 0.27 15.94 0.05
C PRO A 22 -0.03 15.47 1.48
N LEU A 23 -0.66 14.31 1.59
CA LEU A 23 -0.87 13.64 2.87
C LEU A 23 0.49 13.46 3.56
N ARG A 24 0.68 14.08 4.73
CA ARG A 24 1.93 14.00 5.51
C ARG A 24 1.65 13.52 6.90
N ILE A 25 2.42 12.51 7.33
CA ILE A 25 2.45 12.10 8.74
C ILE A 25 3.17 13.21 9.52
N LYS A 26 2.44 13.89 10.42
CA LYS A 26 3.02 14.89 11.33
C LYS A 26 3.37 14.22 12.65
N ILE A 27 4.65 14.27 13.03
CA ILE A 27 5.10 13.88 14.37
C ILE A 27 5.01 15.11 15.25
N THR A 28 4.03 15.15 16.15
CA THR A 28 3.86 16.22 17.14
C THR A 28 4.11 15.64 18.53
N GLU A 29 5.02 16.24 19.30
CA GLU A 29 5.29 15.95 20.72
C GLU A 29 5.70 14.50 21.04
N GLY A 30 6.36 13.79 20.10
CA GLY A 30 6.86 12.44 20.32
C GLY A 30 5.79 11.33 20.30
N VAL A 31 4.53 11.67 20.07
CA VAL A 31 3.45 10.69 19.83
C VAL A 31 3.08 10.71 18.37
N VAL A 32 3.35 9.60 17.67
CA VAL A 32 2.90 9.40 16.31
C VAL A 32 1.51 8.78 16.37
N GLU A 33 0.48 9.51 15.94
CA GLU A 33 -0.83 8.89 15.69
C GLU A 33 -0.77 8.15 14.36
N PRO A 34 -0.91 6.80 14.35
CA PRO A 34 -0.81 6.04 13.12
C PRO A 34 -1.93 6.41 12.15
N LEU A 35 -1.56 6.66 10.87
CA LEU A 35 -2.49 6.98 9.80
C LEU A 35 -3.46 5.81 9.57
N PRO A 36 -4.78 5.99 9.74
CA PRO A 36 -5.75 4.92 9.51
C PRO A 36 -5.93 4.68 8.01
N PHE A 37 -5.71 3.44 7.57
CA PHE A 37 -5.91 3.05 6.18
C PHE A 37 -6.85 1.86 6.04
N ALA A 38 -7.49 1.77 4.88
CA ALA A 38 -8.31 0.65 4.48
C ALA A 38 -7.64 -0.10 3.32
N ALA A 39 -7.62 -1.43 3.42
CA ALA A 39 -7.13 -2.31 2.37
C ALA A 39 -8.14 -3.44 2.14
N PRO A 40 -9.21 -3.20 1.36
CA PRO A 40 -10.14 -4.25 0.95
C PRO A 40 -9.40 -5.37 0.23
N THR A 41 -9.89 -6.60 0.37
CA THR A 41 -9.33 -7.74 -0.33
C THR A 41 -9.14 -7.44 -1.81
N PHE A 42 -7.96 -7.67 -2.34
CA PHE A 42 -7.65 -7.44 -3.75
C PHE A 42 -8.62 -8.22 -4.63
N VAL A 43 -9.01 -7.63 -5.73
CA VAL A 43 -9.94 -8.25 -6.67
C VAL A 43 -9.21 -9.36 -7.43
N ALA A 44 -9.74 -10.57 -7.39
CA ALA A 44 -9.27 -11.65 -8.24
C ALA A 44 -9.85 -11.47 -9.65
N GLU A 45 -8.99 -11.21 -10.65
CA GLU A 45 -9.41 -11.01 -12.04
C GLU A 45 -9.58 -12.34 -12.78
N ASP A 46 -9.08 -13.46 -12.21
CA ASP A 46 -9.23 -14.82 -12.73
C ASP A 46 -9.29 -15.86 -11.59
N ALA A 47 -9.45 -17.12 -11.96
CA ALA A 47 -9.53 -18.21 -11.00
C ALA A 47 -8.22 -18.42 -10.21
N GLY A 48 -7.07 -18.26 -10.84
CA GLY A 48 -5.75 -18.36 -10.19
C GLY A 48 -5.50 -17.21 -9.20
N GLY A 49 -5.97 -16.02 -9.52
CA GLY A 49 -5.87 -14.85 -8.66
C GLY A 49 -6.60 -14.99 -7.33
N LYS A 50 -7.63 -15.83 -7.24
CA LYS A 50 -8.41 -16.03 -6.01
C LYS A 50 -7.56 -16.48 -4.82
N GLU A 51 -6.60 -17.35 -5.07
CA GLU A 51 -5.68 -17.82 -4.02
C GLU A 51 -4.83 -16.70 -3.46
N PHE A 52 -4.40 -15.78 -4.31
CA PHE A 52 -3.43 -14.75 -3.96
C PHE A 52 -4.08 -13.43 -3.51
N ALA A 53 -5.35 -13.19 -3.83
CA ALA A 53 -6.05 -11.95 -3.51
C ALA A 53 -5.97 -11.62 -2.02
N GLN A 54 -6.38 -12.54 -1.16
CA GLN A 54 -6.34 -12.36 0.29
C GLN A 54 -4.89 -12.35 0.82
N LYS A 55 -4.04 -13.25 0.34
CA LYS A 55 -2.62 -13.34 0.77
C LYS A 55 -1.86 -12.03 0.52
N LEU A 56 -2.02 -11.44 -0.67
CA LEU A 56 -1.38 -10.18 -1.04
C LEU A 56 -1.92 -9.02 -0.20
N THR A 57 -3.25 -8.95 -0.01
CA THR A 57 -3.85 -7.89 0.82
C THR A 57 -3.31 -7.95 2.24
N GLN A 58 -3.30 -9.14 2.85
CA GLN A 58 -2.81 -9.32 4.22
C GLN A 58 -1.34 -8.97 4.34
N LEU A 59 -0.50 -9.40 3.38
CA LEU A 59 0.93 -9.09 3.40
C LEU A 59 1.17 -7.58 3.30
N VAL A 60 0.53 -6.90 2.37
CA VAL A 60 0.66 -5.44 2.20
C VAL A 60 0.19 -4.70 3.46
N ALA A 61 -0.96 -5.09 4.02
CA ALA A 61 -1.48 -4.47 5.23
C ALA A 61 -0.55 -4.70 6.43
N GLN A 62 -0.01 -5.91 6.57
CA GLN A 62 0.93 -6.27 7.63
C GLN A 62 2.26 -5.51 7.52
N ASP A 63 2.82 -5.38 6.31
CA ASP A 63 4.01 -4.59 6.06
C ASP A 63 3.82 -3.14 6.52
N LEU A 64 2.76 -2.48 6.05
CA LEU A 64 2.46 -1.11 6.43
C LEU A 64 2.25 -0.97 7.95
N ALA A 65 1.44 -1.82 8.56
CA ALA A 65 1.17 -1.78 9.99
C ALA A 65 2.42 -2.03 10.85
N SER A 66 3.37 -2.86 10.38
CA SER A 66 4.62 -3.17 11.09
C SER A 66 5.51 -1.97 11.34
N THR A 67 5.35 -0.90 10.56
CA THR A 67 6.11 0.35 10.71
C THR A 67 5.70 1.18 11.92
N GLY A 68 4.51 0.92 12.49
CA GLY A 68 3.90 1.76 13.51
C GLY A 68 3.37 3.12 13.01
N LEU A 69 3.58 3.46 11.73
CA LEU A 69 3.09 4.69 11.10
C LEU A 69 1.67 4.56 10.56
N PHE A 70 1.20 3.34 10.38
CA PHE A 70 -0.10 3.04 9.79
C PHE A 70 -0.91 2.11 10.69
N ARG A 71 -2.21 2.32 10.70
CA ARG A 71 -3.19 1.47 11.41
C ARG A 71 -4.25 0.99 10.44
N GLU A 72 -4.29 -0.31 10.21
CA GLU A 72 -5.31 -0.91 9.38
C GLU A 72 -6.69 -0.79 10.05
N ILE A 73 -7.68 -0.38 9.28
CA ILE A 73 -9.10 -0.38 9.70
C ILE A 73 -9.63 -1.80 9.51
N PRO A 74 -10.23 -2.42 10.54
CA PRO A 74 -10.74 -3.79 10.42
C PRO A 74 -11.78 -3.91 9.30
N TYR A 75 -11.72 -5.03 8.55
CA TYR A 75 -12.64 -5.31 7.44
C TYR A 75 -14.12 -5.21 7.85
N GLN A 76 -14.45 -5.59 9.09
CA GLN A 76 -15.81 -5.53 9.63
C GLN A 76 -16.37 -4.10 9.71
N ALA A 77 -15.52 -3.10 9.69
CA ALA A 77 -15.93 -1.69 9.70
C ALA A 77 -16.26 -1.15 8.30
N TYR A 78 -15.93 -1.89 7.23
CA TYR A 78 -16.14 -1.41 5.86
C TYR A 78 -17.63 -1.33 5.51
N ILE A 79 -18.05 -0.19 5.00
CA ILE A 79 -19.42 0.08 4.53
C ILE A 79 -19.54 -0.35 3.07
N SER A 80 -18.54 -0.04 2.25
CA SER A 80 -18.49 -0.41 0.83
C SER A 80 -17.55 -1.58 0.59
N SER A 81 -17.79 -2.30 -0.51
CA SER A 81 -16.91 -3.34 -1.05
C SER A 81 -16.37 -2.95 -2.42
N ILE A 82 -15.12 -3.34 -2.70
CA ILE A 82 -14.49 -3.18 -4.01
C ILE A 82 -14.65 -4.50 -4.78
N THR A 83 -15.48 -4.50 -5.80
CA THR A 83 -15.78 -5.72 -6.58
C THR A 83 -15.04 -5.76 -7.92
N SER A 84 -14.52 -4.64 -8.40
CA SER A 84 -13.71 -4.53 -9.60
C SER A 84 -12.62 -3.49 -9.42
N PHE A 85 -11.46 -3.71 -10.03
CA PHE A 85 -10.34 -2.76 -10.01
C PHE A 85 -10.68 -1.40 -10.64
N SER A 86 -11.64 -1.37 -11.57
CA SER A 86 -12.11 -0.16 -12.24
C SER A 86 -13.37 0.45 -11.62
N SER A 87 -13.89 -0.12 -10.52
CA SER A 87 -15.07 0.43 -9.85
C SER A 87 -14.83 1.85 -9.36
N PRO A 88 -15.80 2.76 -9.51
CA PRO A 88 -15.74 4.08 -8.90
C PRO A 88 -15.64 3.97 -7.38
N ILE A 89 -14.81 4.81 -6.77
CA ILE A 89 -14.64 4.82 -5.31
C ILE A 89 -15.73 5.68 -4.66
N GLN A 90 -16.48 5.09 -3.73
CA GLN A 90 -17.47 5.79 -2.90
C GLN A 90 -16.76 6.40 -1.68
N PHE A 91 -16.07 7.53 -1.87
CA PHE A 91 -15.23 8.15 -0.84
C PHE A 91 -16.00 8.49 0.45
N SER A 92 -17.31 8.77 0.37
CA SER A 92 -18.18 9.02 1.54
C SER A 92 -18.13 7.88 2.55
N ASP A 93 -18.15 6.65 2.08
CA ASP A 93 -18.19 5.46 2.92
C ASP A 93 -16.87 5.21 3.64
N TRP A 94 -15.77 5.49 2.96
CA TRP A 94 -14.43 5.41 3.54
C TRP A 94 -14.15 6.54 4.53
N LYS A 95 -14.66 7.76 4.26
CA LYS A 95 -14.64 8.88 5.22
C LYS A 95 -15.43 8.57 6.48
N ALA A 96 -16.60 7.93 6.35
CA ALA A 96 -17.46 7.60 7.49
C ALA A 96 -16.79 6.67 8.50
N ILE A 97 -15.83 5.84 8.07
CA ILE A 97 -15.02 4.97 8.93
C ILE A 97 -13.66 5.58 9.29
N ASN A 98 -13.45 6.88 9.03
CA ASN A 98 -12.20 7.61 9.27
C ASN A 98 -10.98 7.03 8.55
N ALA A 99 -11.14 6.39 7.38
CA ALA A 99 -10.01 6.02 6.55
C ALA A 99 -9.38 7.30 5.96
N GLN A 100 -8.06 7.44 6.09
CA GLN A 100 -7.31 8.51 5.45
C GLN A 100 -6.74 8.05 4.11
N ALA A 101 -6.28 6.81 4.04
CA ALA A 101 -5.83 6.19 2.81
C ALA A 101 -6.68 4.95 2.48
N LEU A 102 -6.86 4.71 1.18
CA LEU A 102 -7.50 3.50 0.66
C LEU A 102 -6.58 2.84 -0.36
N VAL A 103 -6.29 1.57 -0.15
CA VAL A 103 -5.52 0.73 -1.09
C VAL A 103 -6.48 -0.17 -1.84
N VAL A 104 -6.51 -0.04 -3.16
CA VAL A 104 -7.31 -0.91 -4.03
C VAL A 104 -6.36 -1.73 -4.90
N GLY A 105 -6.49 -3.03 -4.87
CA GLY A 105 -5.66 -3.93 -5.65
C GLY A 105 -6.46 -4.93 -6.47
N ALA A 106 -5.80 -5.50 -7.47
CA ALA A 106 -6.28 -6.64 -8.24
C ALA A 106 -5.14 -7.59 -8.56
N VAL A 107 -5.46 -8.87 -8.68
CA VAL A 107 -4.49 -9.91 -9.01
C VAL A 107 -5.07 -10.90 -10.00
N SER A 108 -4.24 -11.30 -10.95
CA SER A 108 -4.47 -12.43 -11.82
C SER A 108 -3.29 -13.38 -11.79
N ALA A 109 -3.55 -14.68 -11.92
CA ALA A 109 -2.51 -15.70 -11.99
C ALA A 109 -2.88 -16.76 -13.04
N SER A 110 -2.06 -16.87 -14.07
CA SER A 110 -2.28 -17.81 -15.16
C SER A 110 -1.88 -19.25 -14.77
N ALA A 111 -2.41 -20.23 -15.50
CA ALA A 111 -2.00 -21.63 -15.36
C ALA A 111 -0.52 -21.88 -15.71
N SER A 112 0.12 -20.97 -16.46
CA SER A 112 1.55 -21.01 -16.76
C SER A 112 2.44 -20.53 -15.60
N GLY A 113 1.84 -20.11 -14.48
CA GLY A 113 2.57 -19.60 -13.32
C GLY A 113 2.94 -18.12 -13.40
N GLU A 114 2.42 -17.39 -14.38
CA GLU A 114 2.60 -15.95 -14.50
C GLU A 114 1.58 -15.22 -13.60
N MET A 115 2.03 -14.21 -12.87
CA MET A 115 1.19 -13.42 -11.98
C MET A 115 1.29 -11.93 -12.32
N VAL A 116 0.15 -11.24 -12.26
CA VAL A 116 0.06 -9.79 -12.40
C VAL A 116 -0.66 -9.22 -11.19
N VAL A 117 -0.07 -8.23 -10.56
CA VAL A 117 -0.66 -7.46 -9.46
C VAL A 117 -0.79 -6.01 -9.88
N LYS A 118 -1.99 -5.46 -9.76
CA LYS A 118 -2.30 -4.04 -10.03
C LYS A 118 -2.75 -3.39 -8.73
N PHE A 119 -2.42 -2.13 -8.53
CA PHE A 119 -2.91 -1.41 -7.35
C PHE A 119 -2.99 0.10 -7.58
N ARG A 120 -3.82 0.74 -6.78
CA ARG A 120 -4.01 2.19 -6.66
C ARG A 120 -4.06 2.56 -5.19
N VAL A 121 -3.63 3.77 -4.89
CA VAL A 121 -3.68 4.36 -3.56
C VAL A 121 -4.46 5.65 -3.66
N TYR A 122 -5.40 5.85 -2.75
CA TYR A 122 -6.22 7.06 -2.71
C TYR A 122 -6.05 7.78 -1.38
N ASP A 123 -5.97 9.10 -1.44
CA ASP A 123 -6.27 9.97 -0.32
C ASP A 123 -7.79 10.13 -0.24
N VAL A 124 -8.36 9.60 0.84
CA VAL A 124 -9.80 9.56 1.03
C VAL A 124 -10.39 10.93 1.28
N PHE A 125 -9.67 11.82 1.95
CA PHE A 125 -10.19 13.16 2.27
C PHE A 125 -10.19 14.09 1.07
N SER A 126 -9.15 14.08 0.25
CA SER A 126 -9.06 14.87 -0.97
C SER A 126 -9.84 14.25 -2.14
N ASN A 127 -10.33 13.01 -2.03
CA ASN A 127 -10.95 12.21 -3.11
C ASN A 127 -10.02 12.03 -4.31
N ALA A 128 -8.73 11.95 -4.10
CA ALA A 128 -7.74 11.90 -5.15
C ALA A 128 -6.93 10.59 -5.13
N GLU A 129 -6.53 10.12 -6.31
CA GLU A 129 -5.55 9.06 -6.44
C GLU A 129 -4.15 9.62 -6.17
N LEU A 130 -3.40 8.97 -5.28
CA LEU A 130 -2.01 9.32 -4.98
C LEU A 130 -1.08 8.70 -6.03
N GLY A 131 -0.68 9.50 -6.99
CA GLY A 131 0.05 9.06 -8.18
C GLY A 131 -0.86 8.26 -9.13
N SER A 132 -0.29 7.60 -10.12
CA SER A 132 -1.02 6.73 -11.04
C SER A 132 -1.04 5.29 -10.56
N GLY A 133 -2.08 4.51 -10.96
CA GLY A 133 -2.10 3.07 -10.75
C GLY A 133 -0.85 2.39 -11.31
N LEU A 134 -0.37 1.36 -10.64
CA LEU A 134 0.79 0.58 -11.06
C LEU A 134 0.43 -0.89 -11.26
N LYS A 135 1.26 -1.54 -12.07
CA LYS A 135 1.19 -2.97 -12.36
C LYS A 135 2.57 -3.59 -12.22
N PHE A 136 2.63 -4.68 -11.46
CA PHE A 136 3.80 -5.56 -11.39
C PHE A 136 3.49 -6.90 -12.05
N SER A 137 4.46 -7.47 -12.74
CA SER A 137 4.38 -8.80 -13.33
C SER A 137 5.54 -9.66 -12.83
N GLY A 138 5.28 -10.94 -12.61
CA GLY A 138 6.26 -11.90 -12.12
C GLY A 138 5.70 -13.31 -12.13
N THR A 139 6.21 -14.18 -11.27
CA THR A 139 5.73 -15.56 -11.12
C THR A 139 4.95 -15.75 -9.83
N VAL A 140 4.08 -16.77 -9.80
CA VAL A 140 3.32 -17.13 -8.60
C VAL A 140 4.24 -17.42 -7.40
N ASP A 141 5.39 -18.03 -7.62
CA ASP A 141 6.37 -18.30 -6.55
C ASP A 141 6.95 -17.02 -5.95
N GLY A 142 7.00 -15.94 -6.74
CA GLY A 142 7.47 -14.62 -6.30
C GLY A 142 6.39 -13.73 -5.68
N TRP A 143 5.21 -14.26 -5.35
CA TRP A 143 4.07 -13.45 -4.90
C TRP A 143 4.36 -12.57 -3.67
N ARG A 144 5.12 -13.09 -2.69
CA ARG A 144 5.49 -12.31 -1.50
C ARG A 144 6.34 -11.10 -1.88
N ARG A 145 7.36 -11.32 -2.70
CA ARG A 145 8.21 -10.23 -3.19
C ARG A 145 7.40 -9.17 -3.95
N MET A 146 6.39 -9.58 -4.73
CA MET A 146 5.48 -8.61 -5.36
C MET A 146 4.65 -7.85 -4.33
N GLY A 147 4.16 -8.52 -3.29
CA GLY A 147 3.45 -7.87 -2.18
C GLY A 147 4.30 -6.83 -1.47
N HIS A 148 5.54 -7.17 -1.12
CA HIS A 148 6.51 -6.24 -0.51
C HIS A 148 6.79 -5.03 -1.41
N LYS A 149 6.95 -5.22 -2.72
CA LYS A 149 7.10 -4.10 -3.68
C LYS A 149 5.86 -3.21 -3.75
N VAL A 150 4.67 -3.78 -3.66
CA VAL A 150 3.43 -3.00 -3.55
C VAL A 150 3.44 -2.17 -2.28
N ALA A 151 3.79 -2.76 -1.14
CA ALA A 151 3.91 -2.07 0.14
C ALA A 151 4.97 -0.95 0.09
N ASP A 152 6.13 -1.17 -0.54
CA ASP A 152 7.17 -0.15 -0.74
C ASP A 152 6.63 1.09 -1.46
N VAL A 153 5.90 0.90 -2.56
CA VAL A 153 5.32 2.02 -3.30
C VAL A 153 4.24 2.74 -2.50
N ILE A 154 3.38 2.00 -1.80
CA ILE A 154 2.34 2.59 -0.95
C ILE A 154 2.98 3.42 0.16
N TYR A 155 3.97 2.85 0.84
CA TYR A 155 4.74 3.53 1.88
C TYR A 155 5.35 4.84 1.35
N THR A 156 6.03 4.76 0.20
CA THR A 156 6.65 5.94 -0.42
C THR A 156 5.62 7.02 -0.77
N ARG A 157 4.45 6.66 -1.28
CA ARG A 157 3.39 7.61 -1.63
C ARG A 157 2.79 8.30 -0.41
N LEU A 158 2.68 7.59 0.70
CA LEU A 158 2.06 8.09 1.93
C LEU A 158 3.05 8.88 2.81
N THR A 159 4.34 8.53 2.79
CA THR A 159 5.35 9.14 3.68
C THR A 159 6.30 10.09 2.95
N GLY A 160 6.53 9.87 1.66
CA GLY A 160 7.60 10.52 0.88
C GLY A 160 8.97 9.86 1.03
N GLU A 161 9.10 8.84 1.91
CA GLU A 161 10.33 8.10 2.15
C GLU A 161 10.39 6.82 1.31
N SER A 162 11.59 6.32 1.04
CA SER A 162 11.75 5.05 0.31
C SER A 162 11.25 3.87 1.12
N GLY A 163 10.47 2.99 0.49
CA GLY A 163 10.09 1.71 1.08
C GLY A 163 11.28 0.76 1.24
N TYR A 164 11.15 -0.23 2.12
CA TYR A 164 12.23 -1.18 2.45
C TYR A 164 11.73 -2.62 2.63
N PHE A 165 10.46 -2.89 2.35
CA PHE A 165 9.85 -4.22 2.58
C PHE A 165 10.38 -5.29 1.61
N ASP A 166 10.75 -4.95 0.35
CA ASP A 166 11.43 -5.87 -0.59
C ASP A 166 12.93 -5.96 -0.27
N SER A 167 13.29 -6.07 1.02
CA SER A 167 14.66 -6.27 1.48
C SER A 167 14.84 -7.64 2.12
N ARG A 168 16.11 -8.07 2.29
CA ARG A 168 16.45 -9.33 2.91
C ARG A 168 17.42 -9.13 4.06
N ILE A 169 17.27 -9.96 5.08
CA ILE A 169 18.14 -9.99 6.26
C ILE A 169 19.07 -11.20 6.16
N VAL A 170 20.37 -10.93 6.21
CA VAL A 170 21.39 -11.97 6.35
C VAL A 170 21.76 -12.09 7.83
N PHE A 171 21.74 -13.29 8.38
CA PHE A 171 22.02 -13.53 9.80
C PHE A 171 22.78 -14.82 10.03
N VAL A 172 23.39 -14.95 11.21
CA VAL A 172 24.05 -16.18 11.67
C VAL A 172 23.08 -16.96 12.54
N SER A 173 22.66 -18.12 12.07
CA SER A 173 21.87 -19.08 12.86
C SER A 173 22.79 -19.95 13.70
N GLU A 174 22.54 -20.01 15.01
CA GLU A 174 23.26 -20.89 15.95
C GLU A 174 22.36 -22.01 16.46
N SER A 175 22.86 -23.23 16.47
CA SER A 175 22.17 -24.40 17.00
C SER A 175 23.12 -25.31 17.78
N GLY A 176 22.58 -26.12 18.71
CA GLY A 176 23.34 -27.06 19.51
C GLY A 176 23.62 -26.59 20.94
N ARG A 177 24.34 -27.42 21.71
CA ARG A 177 24.62 -27.18 23.14
C ARG A 177 25.65 -26.06 23.34
N LYS A 178 25.57 -25.36 24.48
CA LYS A 178 26.59 -24.38 24.89
C LYS A 178 27.98 -25.01 24.84
N GLY A 179 28.94 -24.43 24.12
CA GLY A 179 30.28 -24.93 23.90
C GLY A 179 30.46 -25.84 22.68
N ALA A 180 29.39 -26.30 22.03
CA ALA A 180 29.41 -27.06 20.77
C ALA A 180 28.38 -26.57 19.76
N ARG A 181 28.21 -25.25 19.66
CA ARG A 181 27.27 -24.63 18.74
C ARG A 181 27.77 -24.71 17.31
N LYS A 182 26.86 -25.12 16.43
CA LYS A 182 27.03 -24.99 14.98
C LYS A 182 26.49 -23.65 14.53
N LYS A 183 27.28 -22.92 13.73
CA LYS A 183 26.91 -21.65 13.15
C LYS A 183 26.74 -21.84 11.65
N ARG A 184 25.65 -21.29 11.10
CA ARG A 184 25.39 -21.27 9.67
C ARG A 184 24.92 -19.89 9.25
N LEU A 185 25.37 -19.44 8.10
CA LEU A 185 24.83 -18.24 7.48
C LEU A 185 23.43 -18.55 6.94
N ALA A 186 22.50 -17.63 7.11
CA ALA A 186 21.16 -17.75 6.60
C ALA A 186 20.66 -16.40 6.07
N ILE A 187 19.69 -16.45 5.18
CA ILE A 187 19.01 -15.27 4.63
C ILE A 187 17.50 -15.46 4.77
N MET A 188 16.77 -14.38 5.01
CA MET A 188 15.30 -14.36 5.09
C MET A 188 14.75 -13.05 4.54
N ASP A 189 13.44 -13.02 4.25
CA ASP A 189 12.75 -11.78 3.96
C ASP A 189 12.71 -10.89 5.22
N GLN A 190 12.48 -9.60 5.06
CA GLN A 190 12.53 -8.65 6.18
C GLN A 190 11.49 -8.97 7.29
N ASP A 191 10.40 -9.64 6.95
CA ASP A 191 9.33 -10.07 7.87
C ASP A 191 9.58 -11.45 8.53
N GLY A 192 10.77 -12.03 8.29
CA GLY A 192 11.17 -13.32 8.85
C GLY A 192 10.74 -14.53 8.03
N ALA A 193 10.05 -14.36 6.91
CA ALA A 193 9.66 -15.46 6.03
C ALA A 193 10.84 -15.95 5.15
N ASN A 194 10.64 -17.08 4.47
CA ASN A 194 11.54 -17.63 3.45
C ASN A 194 13.00 -17.81 3.95
N VAL A 195 13.16 -18.29 5.19
CA VAL A 195 14.50 -18.58 5.75
C VAL A 195 15.21 -19.64 4.91
N GLN A 196 16.38 -19.30 4.39
CA GLN A 196 17.26 -20.20 3.63
C GLN A 196 18.64 -20.22 4.26
N PHE A 197 19.20 -21.41 4.46
CA PHE A 197 20.57 -21.59 4.93
C PHE A 197 21.52 -21.59 3.71
N LEU A 198 22.63 -20.86 3.84
CA LEU A 198 23.67 -20.73 2.82
C LEU A 198 24.82 -21.72 3.11
#